data_9543cedcd1f3576fd201402b4f71b4b7
#
_entry.id   9543cedcd1f3576fd201402b4f71b4b7
#
_cell.length_a   1.000
_cell.length_b   1.000
_cell.length_c   1.000
_cell.angle_alpha   90.00
_cell.angle_beta   90.00
_cell.angle_gamma   90.00
#
_symmetry.space_group_name_H-M   'P 1'
#
loop_
_entity.id
_entity.type
_entity.pdbx_description
1 polymer ?
#
loop_
_entity_poly.entity_id
_entity_poly.type
_entity_poly.pdbx_seq_one_letter_code
_entity_poly.pdbx_strand_id
1 'polypeptide(L)'
;MKKAIDAVESAIIMDSEESEQLSGVMREFEEKVTAELAKQGVVANLFVGGSVGKGTCLPGIHDVDYFMRFDLKKYGEENISEVCESVLLGIFKDVLRLKGSRDYFRVKINDYEIEIIPVLYIKRINQAQNLTDQSPFHVNWIKKNVKARKNLNFDMRLAKQFFRASGVYGAESWIGGFSGHVTEILVVYYGGFEKLLKAVLKWKDKTIIDVEK
;
A
#
# COMPACT_ATOMS: atom_id res chain seq x y z
N MET A 1 -12.02 -24.68 -11.86
CA MET A 1 -11.34 -23.45 -11.47
C MET A 1 -11.71 -22.29 -12.40
N LYS A 2 -11.56 -22.36 -13.73
CA LYS A 2 -11.87 -21.25 -14.65
C LYS A 2 -13.28 -20.66 -14.44
N LYS A 3 -14.34 -21.48 -14.45
CA LYS A 3 -15.72 -21.02 -14.18
C LYS A 3 -15.91 -20.28 -12.85
N ALA A 4 -15.16 -20.66 -11.80
CA ALA A 4 -15.23 -19.97 -10.50
C ALA A 4 -14.48 -18.64 -10.55
N ILE A 5 -13.39 -18.54 -11.31
CA ILE A 5 -12.65 -17.28 -11.51
C ILE A 5 -13.52 -16.30 -12.32
N ASP A 6 -14.11 -16.77 -13.43
CA ASP A 6 -14.98 -15.95 -14.28
C ASP A 6 -16.20 -15.39 -13.47
N ALA A 7 -16.71 -16.17 -12.51
CA ALA A 7 -17.84 -15.76 -11.67
C ALA A 7 -17.50 -14.67 -10.63
N VAL A 8 -16.23 -14.52 -10.26
CA VAL A 8 -15.78 -13.50 -9.27
C VAL A 8 -15.04 -12.33 -9.90
N GLU A 9 -14.84 -12.34 -11.20
CA GLU A 9 -14.06 -11.31 -11.91
C GLU A 9 -14.60 -9.90 -11.66
N SER A 10 -15.91 -9.70 -11.79
CA SER A 10 -16.56 -8.41 -11.52
C SER A 10 -16.46 -7.96 -10.06
N ALA A 11 -16.34 -8.91 -9.13
CA ALA A 11 -16.23 -8.62 -7.70
C ALA A 11 -14.79 -8.25 -7.27
N ILE A 12 -13.80 -8.37 -8.15
CA ILE A 12 -12.40 -8.08 -7.84
C ILE A 12 -11.79 -7.02 -8.76
N ILE A 13 -12.55 -6.50 -9.71
CA ILE A 13 -12.14 -5.40 -10.59
C ILE A 13 -13.04 -4.21 -10.28
N MET A 14 -12.42 -3.09 -9.96
CA MET A 14 -13.08 -1.81 -9.75
C MET A 14 -13.74 -1.35 -11.05
N ASP A 15 -14.97 -0.90 -11.01
CA ASP A 15 -15.63 -0.34 -12.16
C ASP A 15 -15.13 1.07 -12.51
N SER A 16 -15.60 1.63 -13.62
CA SER A 16 -15.14 2.94 -14.09
C SER A 16 -15.57 4.07 -13.16
N GLU A 17 -16.77 4.01 -12.58
CA GLU A 17 -17.30 5.06 -11.70
C GLU A 17 -16.49 5.12 -10.40
N GLU A 18 -16.29 3.99 -9.75
CA GLU A 18 -15.48 3.88 -8.53
C GLU A 18 -14.02 4.31 -8.79
N SER A 19 -13.45 3.93 -9.95
CA SER A 19 -12.10 4.32 -10.35
C SER A 19 -11.97 5.83 -10.57
N GLU A 20 -12.98 6.48 -11.15
CA GLU A 20 -13.01 7.93 -11.33
C GLU A 20 -13.16 8.67 -10.00
N GLN A 21 -14.03 8.19 -9.11
CA GLN A 21 -14.22 8.75 -7.76
C GLN A 21 -12.89 8.68 -6.97
N LEU A 22 -12.25 7.51 -6.93
CA LEU A 22 -10.95 7.33 -6.27
C LEU A 22 -9.90 8.28 -6.85
N SER A 23 -9.81 8.37 -8.17
CA SER A 23 -8.85 9.25 -8.86
C SER A 23 -9.11 10.73 -8.57
N GLY A 24 -10.37 11.13 -8.43
CA GLY A 24 -10.78 12.47 -8.04
C GLY A 24 -10.32 12.84 -6.64
N VAL A 25 -10.57 11.94 -5.67
CA VAL A 25 -10.14 12.13 -4.27
C VAL A 25 -8.62 12.19 -4.15
N MET A 26 -7.92 11.32 -4.84
CA MET A 26 -6.45 11.31 -4.85
C MET A 26 -5.88 12.62 -5.39
N ARG A 27 -6.40 13.11 -6.50
CA ARG A 27 -5.98 14.39 -7.09
C ARG A 27 -6.24 15.56 -6.16
N GLU A 28 -7.43 15.64 -5.55
CA GLU A 28 -7.77 16.69 -4.58
C GLU A 28 -6.78 16.70 -3.40
N PHE A 29 -6.47 15.52 -2.86
CA PHE A 29 -5.50 15.38 -1.77
C PHE A 29 -4.10 15.82 -2.19
N GLU A 30 -3.61 15.33 -3.33
CA GLU A 30 -2.27 15.64 -3.84
C GLU A 30 -2.09 17.13 -4.12
N GLU A 31 -3.09 17.79 -4.71
CA GLU A 31 -3.07 19.24 -4.99
C GLU A 31 -2.98 20.04 -3.69
N LYS A 32 -3.85 19.73 -2.71
CA LYS A 32 -3.88 20.44 -1.42
C LYS A 32 -2.56 20.28 -0.65
N VAL A 33 -2.05 19.05 -0.55
CA VAL A 33 -0.81 18.79 0.18
C VAL A 33 0.39 19.41 -0.53
N THR A 34 0.46 19.32 -1.85
CA THR A 34 1.57 19.92 -2.61
C THR A 34 1.61 21.44 -2.45
N ALA A 35 0.44 22.10 -2.47
CA ALA A 35 0.34 23.54 -2.25
C ALA A 35 0.80 23.93 -0.82
N GLU A 36 0.39 23.18 0.20
CA GLU A 36 0.76 23.49 1.59
C GLU A 36 2.24 23.19 1.87
N LEU A 37 2.80 22.12 1.29
CA LEU A 37 4.25 21.86 1.34
C LEU A 37 5.05 23.05 0.79
N ALA A 38 4.64 23.60 -0.36
CA ALA A 38 5.27 24.75 -0.97
C ALA A 38 5.14 26.01 -0.10
N LYS A 39 3.95 26.26 0.45
CA LYS A 39 3.65 27.41 1.32
C LYS A 39 4.48 27.38 2.60
N GLN A 40 4.67 26.20 3.21
CA GLN A 40 5.48 26.03 4.43
C GLN A 40 6.99 25.87 4.14
N GLY A 41 7.42 25.83 2.89
CA GLY A 41 8.83 25.60 2.50
C GLY A 41 9.35 24.20 2.88
N VAL A 42 8.44 23.23 2.97
CA VAL A 42 8.76 21.84 3.30
C VAL A 42 9.22 21.10 2.06
N VAL A 43 10.41 20.51 2.11
CA VAL A 43 10.98 19.72 1.01
C VAL A 43 10.57 18.26 1.16
N ALA A 44 9.40 17.94 0.67
CA ALA A 44 8.85 16.58 0.65
C ALA A 44 8.02 16.38 -0.63
N ASN A 45 7.69 15.12 -0.92
CA ASN A 45 6.77 14.77 -2.00
C ASN A 45 5.88 13.59 -1.58
N LEU A 46 4.74 13.48 -2.24
CA LEU A 46 3.82 12.37 -2.04
C LEU A 46 4.18 11.16 -2.92
N PHE A 47 3.95 9.99 -2.40
CA PHE A 47 4.11 8.73 -3.11
C PHE A 47 2.97 7.78 -2.72
N VAL A 48 2.14 7.41 -3.68
CA VAL A 48 1.01 6.51 -3.45
C VAL A 48 1.51 5.13 -3.05
N GLY A 49 1.07 4.70 -1.89
CA GLY A 49 1.40 3.43 -1.27
C GLY A 49 0.32 2.36 -1.40
N GLY A 50 0.35 1.43 -0.49
CA GLY A 50 -0.68 0.43 -0.28
C GLY A 50 -1.09 -0.37 -1.51
N SER A 51 -2.32 -0.81 -1.51
CA SER A 51 -2.90 -1.60 -2.60
C SER A 51 -3.21 -0.73 -3.83
N VAL A 52 -3.60 0.53 -3.62
CA VAL A 52 -3.86 1.50 -4.69
C VAL A 52 -2.57 1.77 -5.45
N GLY A 53 -1.49 2.14 -4.75
CA GLY A 53 -0.19 2.41 -5.36
C GLY A 53 0.40 1.23 -6.14
N LYS A 54 0.06 0.00 -5.77
CA LYS A 54 0.51 -1.23 -6.44
C LYS A 54 -0.41 -1.68 -7.59
N GLY A 55 -1.61 -1.09 -7.71
CA GLY A 55 -2.64 -1.51 -8.66
C GLY A 55 -3.25 -2.87 -8.33
N THR A 56 -3.35 -3.20 -7.05
CA THR A 56 -3.85 -4.48 -6.52
C THR A 56 -5.01 -4.31 -5.54
N CYS A 57 -5.62 -3.14 -5.49
CA CYS A 57 -6.80 -2.87 -4.68
C CYS A 57 -8.01 -3.66 -5.19
N LEU A 58 -8.89 -4.02 -4.26
CA LEU A 58 -10.20 -4.61 -4.54
C LEU A 58 -11.25 -3.50 -4.61
N PRO A 59 -12.40 -3.72 -5.26
CA PRO A 59 -13.54 -2.82 -5.18
C PRO A 59 -14.01 -2.59 -3.75
N GLY A 60 -14.70 -1.47 -3.50
CA GLY A 60 -15.18 -1.09 -2.17
C GLY A 60 -14.06 -0.66 -1.22
N ILE A 61 -12.89 -0.30 -1.74
CA ILE A 61 -11.81 0.25 -0.93
C ILE A 61 -12.01 1.74 -0.77
N HIS A 62 -12.06 2.17 0.50
CA HIS A 62 -12.11 3.56 0.90
C HIS A 62 -10.82 4.04 1.58
N ASP A 63 -9.79 3.17 1.63
CA ASP A 63 -8.49 3.48 2.25
C ASP A 63 -7.43 3.72 1.19
N VAL A 64 -6.76 4.87 1.26
CA VAL A 64 -5.67 5.25 0.36
C VAL A 64 -4.42 5.57 1.15
N ASP A 65 -3.36 4.83 0.91
CA ASP A 65 -2.09 5.03 1.59
C ASP A 65 -1.18 5.99 0.83
N TYR A 66 -0.62 6.96 1.52
CA TYR A 66 0.42 7.85 1.01
C TYR A 66 1.67 7.82 1.88
N PHE A 67 2.82 7.74 1.25
CA PHE A 67 4.08 8.09 1.87
C PHE A 67 4.40 9.55 1.58
N MET A 68 4.50 10.40 2.63
CA MET A 68 5.07 11.74 2.52
C MET A 68 6.58 11.58 2.69
N ARG A 69 7.32 11.69 1.57
CA ARG A 69 8.75 11.40 1.53
C ARG A 69 9.55 12.68 1.69
N PHE A 70 10.19 12.84 2.82
CA PHE A 70 11.01 13.98 3.19
C PHE A 70 12.44 13.84 2.69
N ASP A 71 13.07 14.94 2.27
CA ASP A 71 14.47 14.94 1.84
C ASP A 71 15.39 14.50 2.98
N LEU A 72 16.16 13.43 2.76
CA LEU A 72 17.03 12.84 3.77
C LEU A 72 18.08 13.80 4.30
N LYS A 73 18.64 14.68 3.42
CA LYS A 73 19.70 15.58 3.83
C LYS A 73 19.19 16.71 4.74
N LYS A 74 17.96 17.17 4.48
CA LYS A 74 17.34 18.25 5.23
C LYS A 74 16.69 17.74 6.53
N TYR A 75 16.09 16.56 6.51
CA TYR A 75 15.22 16.07 7.59
C TYR A 75 15.72 14.81 8.29
N GLY A 76 16.94 14.34 7.99
CA GLY A 76 17.46 13.10 8.57
C GLY A 76 17.61 13.11 10.09
N GLU A 77 17.76 14.29 10.71
CA GLU A 77 17.84 14.48 12.16
C GLU A 77 16.59 15.13 12.76
N GLU A 78 15.58 15.42 11.92
CA GLU A 78 14.35 16.08 12.32
C GLU A 78 13.25 15.10 12.69
N ASN A 79 12.31 15.54 13.53
CA ASN A 79 11.07 14.77 13.76
C ASN A 79 10.10 14.98 12.59
N ILE A 80 10.23 14.19 11.54
CA ILE A 80 9.39 14.31 10.35
C ILE A 80 7.90 14.03 10.62
N SER A 81 7.55 13.40 11.74
CA SER A 81 6.15 13.25 12.13
C SER A 81 5.54 14.59 12.55
N GLU A 82 6.28 15.43 13.29
CA GLU A 82 5.83 16.78 13.66
C GLU A 82 5.68 17.69 12.42
N VAL A 83 6.63 17.60 11.50
CA VAL A 83 6.57 18.38 10.24
C VAL A 83 5.38 17.93 9.40
N CYS A 84 5.15 16.62 9.28
CA CYS A 84 4.00 16.06 8.58
C CYS A 84 2.67 16.54 9.18
N GLU A 85 2.56 16.48 10.50
CA GLU A 85 1.38 16.95 11.24
C GLU A 85 1.09 18.41 10.98
N SER A 86 2.11 19.28 11.04
CA SER A 86 2.00 20.72 10.74
C SER A 86 1.45 20.97 9.33
N VAL A 87 1.94 20.24 8.32
CA VAL A 87 1.46 20.36 6.94
C VAL A 87 -0.02 19.94 6.86
N LEU A 88 -0.38 18.82 7.47
CA LEU A 88 -1.75 18.31 7.39
C LEU A 88 -2.74 19.21 8.13
N LEU A 89 -2.39 19.75 9.30
CA LEU A 89 -3.20 20.71 10.06
C LEU A 89 -3.38 22.04 9.33
N GLY A 90 -2.47 22.41 8.42
CA GLY A 90 -2.63 23.57 7.53
C GLY A 90 -3.74 23.39 6.47
N ILE A 91 -4.22 22.17 6.27
CA ILE A 91 -5.20 21.81 5.23
C ILE A 91 -6.51 21.26 5.83
N PHE A 92 -6.38 20.36 6.81
CA PHE A 92 -7.49 19.60 7.37
C PHE A 92 -7.76 20.02 8.82
N LYS A 93 -9.04 20.15 9.19
CA LYS A 93 -9.45 20.44 10.57
C LYS A 93 -9.26 19.22 11.49
N ASP A 94 -9.56 18.04 10.96
CA ASP A 94 -9.54 16.79 11.70
C ASP A 94 -8.40 15.92 11.16
N VAL A 95 -7.30 15.88 11.90
CA VAL A 95 -6.12 15.04 11.61
C VAL A 95 -5.96 14.07 12.77
N LEU A 96 -6.14 12.79 12.51
CA LEU A 96 -5.93 11.76 13.52
C LEU A 96 -4.47 11.27 13.46
N ARG A 97 -3.72 11.48 14.55
CA ARG A 97 -2.37 10.96 14.71
C ARG A 97 -2.40 9.61 15.41
N LEU A 98 -1.78 8.62 14.81
CA LEU A 98 -1.72 7.24 15.31
C LEU A 98 -0.27 6.86 15.61
N LYS A 99 -0.07 6.17 16.72
CA LYS A 99 1.25 5.72 17.17
C LYS A 99 1.67 4.44 16.46
N GLY A 100 2.91 4.39 15.99
CA GLY A 100 3.53 3.26 15.35
C GLY A 100 5.04 3.26 15.56
N SER A 101 5.78 2.48 14.79
CA SER A 101 7.26 2.57 14.73
C SER A 101 7.71 3.98 14.29
N ARG A 102 6.92 4.62 13.47
CA ARG A 102 6.85 6.04 13.20
C ARG A 102 5.38 6.41 13.24
N ASP A 103 5.03 7.57 13.81
CA ASP A 103 3.64 8.01 13.84
C ASP A 103 3.13 8.21 12.41
N TYR A 104 1.86 7.87 12.19
CA TYR A 104 1.19 8.07 10.91
C TYR A 104 -0.13 8.80 11.14
N PHE A 105 -0.72 9.31 10.09
CA PHE A 105 -1.84 10.23 10.16
C PHE A 105 -2.98 9.74 9.28
N ARG A 106 -4.20 10.08 9.69
CA ARG A 106 -5.40 9.84 8.88
C ARG A 106 -6.19 11.11 8.73
N VAL A 107 -6.66 11.34 7.52
CA VAL A 107 -7.60 12.42 7.17
C VAL A 107 -8.71 11.84 6.32
N LYS A 108 -9.85 12.52 6.29
CA LYS A 108 -10.99 12.11 5.44
C LYS A 108 -11.21 13.11 4.32
N ILE A 109 -11.48 12.61 3.13
CA ILE A 109 -12.00 13.36 1.98
C ILE A 109 -13.20 12.57 1.46
N ASN A 110 -14.38 13.14 1.59
CA ASN A 110 -15.65 12.45 1.33
C ASN A 110 -15.74 11.15 2.16
N ASP A 111 -16.00 10.03 1.54
CA ASP A 111 -16.09 8.71 2.18
C ASP A 111 -14.73 7.98 2.25
N TYR A 112 -13.65 8.61 1.72
CA TYR A 112 -12.33 8.00 1.71
C TYR A 112 -11.51 8.40 2.94
N GLU A 113 -10.85 7.43 3.54
CA GLU A 113 -9.84 7.60 4.57
C GLU A 113 -8.45 7.58 3.91
N ILE A 114 -7.69 8.65 4.09
CA ILE A 114 -6.34 8.75 3.55
C ILE A 114 -5.36 8.59 4.70
N GLU A 115 -4.53 7.56 4.63
CA GLU A 115 -3.47 7.32 5.59
C GLU A 115 -2.16 7.90 5.06
N ILE A 116 -1.51 8.75 5.85
CA ILE A 116 -0.26 9.42 5.51
C ILE A 116 0.85 8.95 6.44
N ILE A 117 1.86 8.32 5.87
CA ILE A 117 3.03 7.82 6.58
C ILE A 117 4.23 8.71 6.21
N PRO A 118 4.77 9.52 7.15
CA PRO A 118 6.00 10.26 6.90
C PRO A 118 7.18 9.30 6.81
N VAL A 119 7.99 9.43 5.77
CA VAL A 119 9.18 8.61 5.54
C VAL A 119 10.33 9.47 5.01
N LEU A 120 11.56 9.04 5.21
CA LEU A 120 12.71 9.67 4.56
C LEU A 120 12.83 9.17 3.11
N TYR A 121 13.11 10.10 2.20
CA TYR A 121 13.40 9.75 0.82
C TYR A 121 14.81 9.20 0.71
N ILE A 122 14.92 7.88 0.68
CA ILE A 122 16.17 7.13 0.59
C ILE A 122 16.33 6.51 -0.80
N LYS A 123 17.57 6.44 -1.28
CA LYS A 123 17.92 5.81 -2.56
C LYS A 123 18.37 4.36 -2.41
N ARG A 124 18.80 3.96 -1.21
CA ARG A 124 19.29 2.62 -0.86
C ARG A 124 18.76 2.22 0.51
N ILE A 125 18.47 0.95 0.70
CA ILE A 125 17.89 0.39 1.93
C ILE A 125 18.77 0.69 3.16
N ASN A 126 20.09 0.70 3.01
CA ASN A 126 21.03 1.00 4.10
C ASN A 126 21.02 2.46 4.58
N GLN A 127 20.26 3.33 3.94
CA GLN A 127 20.03 4.72 4.38
C GLN A 127 18.79 4.86 5.27
N ALA A 128 18.01 3.78 5.44
CA ALA A 128 16.80 3.79 6.25
C ALA A 128 17.15 4.00 7.72
N GLN A 129 16.48 4.93 8.36
CA GLN A 129 16.56 5.17 9.81
C GLN A 129 15.39 4.52 10.56
N ASN A 130 14.34 4.17 9.82
CA ASN A 130 13.17 3.45 10.32
C ASN A 130 12.73 2.41 9.27
N LEU A 131 12.09 1.34 9.73
CA LEU A 131 11.56 0.30 8.82
C LEU A 131 10.56 0.86 7.80
N THR A 132 9.79 1.87 8.17
CA THR A 132 8.82 2.52 7.27
C THR A 132 9.48 3.23 6.08
N ASP A 133 10.74 3.67 6.20
CA ASP A 133 11.48 4.30 5.09
C ASP A 133 11.70 3.33 3.92
N GLN A 134 11.64 2.03 4.18
CA GLN A 134 11.78 0.98 3.17
C GLN A 134 10.47 0.67 2.44
N SER A 135 9.32 1.07 2.98
CA SER A 135 8.01 0.72 2.43
C SER A 135 7.79 1.15 0.96
N PRO A 136 8.28 2.32 0.49
CA PRO A 136 8.21 2.68 -0.92
C PRO A 136 8.93 1.69 -1.86
N PHE A 137 9.99 1.01 -1.40
CA PHE A 137 10.66 -0.02 -2.21
C PHE A 137 9.77 -1.24 -2.43
N HIS A 138 9.00 -1.64 -1.41
CA HIS A 138 8.03 -2.74 -1.53
C HIS A 138 6.97 -2.45 -2.60
N VAL A 139 6.47 -1.21 -2.65
CA VAL A 139 5.53 -0.77 -3.69
C VAL A 139 6.18 -0.87 -5.07
N ASN A 140 7.38 -0.33 -5.22
CA ASN A 140 8.11 -0.35 -6.49
C ASN A 140 8.43 -1.77 -6.95
N TRP A 141 8.79 -2.67 -6.02
CA TRP A 141 9.08 -4.06 -6.32
C TRP A 141 7.84 -4.78 -6.88
N ILE A 142 6.67 -4.60 -6.25
CA ILE A 142 5.40 -5.16 -6.75
C ILE A 142 5.07 -4.56 -8.12
N LYS A 143 5.14 -3.23 -8.30
CA LYS A 143 4.88 -2.56 -9.60
C LYS A 143 5.77 -3.10 -10.71
N LYS A 144 7.05 -3.33 -10.44
CA LYS A 144 8.00 -3.91 -11.39
C LYS A 144 7.57 -5.32 -11.82
N ASN A 145 7.16 -6.16 -10.87
CA ASN A 145 6.72 -7.53 -11.16
C ASN A 145 5.38 -7.55 -11.91
N VAL A 146 4.42 -6.70 -11.54
CA VAL A 146 3.14 -6.55 -12.24
C VAL A 146 3.36 -6.10 -13.68
N LYS A 147 4.26 -5.13 -13.91
CA LYS A 147 4.59 -4.68 -15.28
C LYS A 147 5.27 -5.76 -16.12
N ALA A 148 6.06 -6.62 -15.50
CA ALA A 148 6.81 -7.68 -16.19
C ALA A 148 5.95 -8.90 -16.57
N ARG A 149 4.79 -9.09 -15.94
CA ARG A 149 3.95 -10.29 -16.12
C ARG A 149 2.48 -9.92 -16.32
N LYS A 150 1.93 -10.29 -17.45
CA LYS A 150 0.51 -10.06 -17.78
C LYS A 150 -0.40 -10.69 -16.73
N ASN A 151 -1.45 -9.98 -16.33
CA ASN A 151 -2.49 -10.40 -15.40
C ASN A 151 -2.04 -10.67 -13.94
N LEU A 152 -0.79 -10.37 -13.55
CA LEU A 152 -0.32 -10.65 -12.20
C LEU A 152 -1.08 -9.83 -11.12
N ASN A 153 -1.50 -8.61 -11.43
CA ASN A 153 -2.35 -7.79 -10.56
C ASN A 153 -3.74 -8.40 -10.38
N PHE A 154 -4.31 -9.02 -11.41
CA PHE A 154 -5.56 -9.79 -11.32
C PHE A 154 -5.39 -10.98 -10.38
N ASP A 155 -4.33 -11.78 -10.55
CA ASP A 155 -4.01 -12.89 -9.68
C ASP A 155 -3.82 -12.47 -8.21
N MET A 156 -3.23 -11.28 -7.96
CA MET A 156 -3.08 -10.72 -6.62
C MET A 156 -4.42 -10.35 -5.99
N ARG A 157 -5.33 -9.72 -6.74
CA ARG A 157 -6.69 -9.42 -6.28
C ARG A 157 -7.46 -10.70 -5.98
N LEU A 158 -7.37 -11.69 -6.86
CA LEU A 158 -8.01 -12.99 -6.68
C LEU A 158 -7.50 -13.70 -5.43
N ALA A 159 -6.17 -13.68 -5.18
CA ALA A 159 -5.58 -14.22 -3.97
C ALA A 159 -6.06 -13.50 -2.71
N LYS A 160 -6.12 -12.17 -2.73
CA LYS A 160 -6.64 -11.37 -1.61
C LYS A 160 -8.09 -11.72 -1.30
N GLN A 161 -8.94 -11.79 -2.33
CA GLN A 161 -10.35 -12.15 -2.16
C GLN A 161 -10.51 -13.58 -1.64
N PHE A 162 -9.75 -14.52 -2.16
CA PHE A 162 -9.75 -15.90 -1.68
C PHE A 162 -9.30 -16.00 -0.21
N PHE A 163 -8.22 -15.31 0.17
CA PHE A 163 -7.72 -15.30 1.55
C PHE A 163 -8.70 -14.64 2.51
N ARG A 164 -9.40 -13.57 2.08
CA ARG A 164 -10.50 -12.96 2.85
C ARG A 164 -11.61 -13.94 3.09
N ALA A 165 -12.10 -14.58 2.03
CA ALA A 165 -13.17 -15.57 2.12
C ALA A 165 -12.79 -16.81 2.97
N SER A 166 -11.51 -17.13 3.03
CA SER A 166 -10.97 -18.24 3.83
C SER A 166 -10.63 -17.86 5.28
N GLY A 167 -10.80 -16.59 5.68
CA GLY A 167 -10.48 -16.10 7.02
C GLY A 167 -8.99 -16.05 7.36
N VAL A 168 -8.11 -16.04 6.34
CA VAL A 168 -6.65 -16.03 6.52
C VAL A 168 -5.99 -14.77 5.97
N TYR A 169 -6.77 -13.74 5.68
CA TYR A 169 -6.25 -12.43 5.24
C TYR A 169 -6.14 -11.48 6.42
N GLY A 170 -4.92 -11.05 6.73
CA GLY A 170 -4.59 -10.17 7.84
C GLY A 170 -3.41 -10.73 8.64
N ALA A 171 -2.49 -9.86 9.07
CA ALA A 171 -1.32 -10.23 9.86
C ALA A 171 -1.51 -9.96 11.36
N GLU A 172 -2.69 -9.52 11.75
CA GLU A 172 -3.08 -9.27 13.14
C GLU A 172 -3.01 -10.57 13.96
N SER A 173 -2.57 -10.47 15.19
CA SER A 173 -2.30 -11.64 16.05
C SER A 173 -3.53 -12.56 16.24
N TRP A 174 -4.73 -12.00 16.17
CA TRP A 174 -5.99 -12.78 16.29
C TRP A 174 -6.43 -13.45 14.98
N ILE A 175 -5.89 -13.00 13.82
CA ILE A 175 -6.10 -13.68 12.53
C ILE A 175 -4.98 -14.68 12.28
N GLY A 176 -3.73 -14.28 12.54
CA GLY A 176 -2.55 -15.11 12.30
C GLY A 176 -2.37 -15.50 10.83
N GLY A 177 -2.91 -14.69 9.92
CA GLY A 177 -2.94 -14.95 8.49
C GLY A 177 -1.88 -14.18 7.70
N PHE A 178 -2.18 -13.91 6.43
CA PHE A 178 -1.28 -13.26 5.49
C PHE A 178 -1.67 -11.79 5.28
N SER A 179 -0.72 -10.88 5.50
CA SER A 179 -0.92 -9.47 5.13
C SER A 179 -1.11 -9.32 3.61
N GLY A 180 -1.68 -8.20 3.18
CA GLY A 180 -1.83 -7.90 1.75
C GLY A 180 -0.50 -7.95 1.00
N HIS A 181 0.59 -7.44 1.61
CA HIS A 181 1.92 -7.46 0.99
C HIS A 181 2.47 -8.89 0.89
N VAL A 182 2.35 -9.71 1.93
CA VAL A 182 2.77 -11.11 1.90
C VAL A 182 1.99 -11.89 0.84
N THR A 183 0.67 -11.65 0.74
CA THR A 183 -0.17 -12.26 -0.31
C THR A 183 0.36 -11.93 -1.71
N GLU A 184 0.71 -10.67 -1.96
CA GLU A 184 1.29 -10.22 -3.23
C GLU A 184 2.64 -10.88 -3.52
N ILE A 185 3.52 -10.98 -2.51
CA ILE A 185 4.82 -11.67 -2.62
C ILE A 185 4.62 -13.14 -3.00
N LEU A 186 3.69 -13.83 -2.36
CA LEU A 186 3.39 -15.24 -2.65
C LEU A 186 2.93 -15.43 -4.11
N VAL A 187 2.06 -14.55 -4.60
CA VAL A 187 1.60 -14.58 -5.99
C VAL A 187 2.76 -14.35 -6.97
N VAL A 188 3.66 -13.40 -6.66
CA VAL A 188 4.87 -13.16 -7.48
C VAL A 188 5.78 -14.38 -7.49
N TYR A 189 6.08 -14.92 -6.32
CA TYR A 189 7.01 -16.04 -6.15
C TYR A 189 6.55 -17.29 -6.91
N TYR A 190 5.30 -17.67 -6.77
CA TYR A 190 4.75 -18.85 -7.45
C TYR A 190 4.34 -18.55 -8.91
N GLY A 191 4.31 -17.28 -9.32
CA GLY A 191 4.01 -16.87 -10.68
C GLY A 191 2.53 -16.98 -11.04
N GLY A 192 1.64 -16.67 -10.09
CA GLY A 192 0.20 -16.58 -10.26
C GLY A 192 -0.61 -17.32 -9.20
N PHE A 193 -1.90 -16.99 -9.09
CA PHE A 193 -2.80 -17.51 -8.06
C PHE A 193 -2.97 -19.04 -8.13
N GLU A 194 -3.23 -19.61 -9.31
CA GLU A 194 -3.40 -21.06 -9.45
C GLU A 194 -2.17 -21.86 -9.05
N LYS A 195 -0.98 -21.32 -9.38
CA LYS A 195 0.29 -21.96 -9.02
C LYS A 195 0.53 -21.88 -7.53
N LEU A 196 0.17 -20.75 -6.90
CA LEU A 196 0.22 -20.59 -5.45
C LEU A 196 -0.65 -21.65 -4.76
N LEU A 197 -1.92 -21.82 -5.17
CA LEU A 197 -2.81 -22.84 -4.59
C LEU A 197 -2.25 -24.26 -4.71
N LYS A 198 -1.70 -24.61 -5.89
CA LYS A 198 -1.05 -25.91 -6.09
C LYS A 198 0.18 -26.11 -5.20
N ALA A 199 0.92 -25.05 -4.94
CA ALA A 199 2.11 -25.08 -4.11
C ALA A 199 1.77 -25.22 -2.62
N VAL A 200 0.74 -24.54 -2.14
CA VAL A 200 0.27 -24.62 -0.73
C VAL A 200 -0.03 -26.04 -0.32
N LEU A 201 -0.58 -26.88 -1.21
CA LEU A 201 -0.84 -28.29 -0.94
C LEU A 201 0.42 -29.11 -0.61
N LYS A 202 1.59 -28.58 -0.91
CA LYS A 202 2.90 -29.22 -0.68
C LYS A 202 3.69 -28.55 0.45
N TRP A 203 3.13 -27.51 1.07
CA TRP A 203 3.82 -26.82 2.17
C TRP A 203 3.97 -27.76 3.37
N LYS A 204 5.08 -27.58 4.06
CA LYS A 204 5.39 -28.26 5.33
C LYS A 204 5.30 -27.23 6.46
N ASP A 205 5.31 -27.67 7.71
CA ASP A 205 5.22 -26.82 8.91
C ASP A 205 6.24 -25.66 8.93
N LYS A 206 7.36 -25.81 8.26
CA LYS A 206 8.41 -24.77 8.11
C LYS A 206 8.78 -24.58 6.64
N THR A 207 7.86 -24.04 5.86
CA THR A 207 8.15 -23.63 4.49
C THR A 207 8.77 -22.24 4.49
N ILE A 208 10.00 -22.12 3.98
CA ILE A 208 10.71 -20.85 3.82
C ILE A 208 10.62 -20.41 2.36
N ILE A 209 10.21 -19.17 2.15
CA ILE A 209 10.11 -18.55 0.83
C ILE A 209 11.05 -17.34 0.82
N ASP A 210 12.02 -17.37 -0.09
CA ASP A 210 12.95 -16.27 -0.36
C ASP A 210 12.80 -15.85 -1.82
N VAL A 211 12.30 -14.63 -2.05
CA VAL A 211 11.97 -14.13 -3.40
C VAL A 211 13.15 -13.49 -4.12
N GLU A 212 14.27 -13.30 -3.43
CA GLU A 212 15.48 -12.68 -3.97
C GLU A 212 16.58 -13.74 -4.33
N LYS A 213 16.30 -15.01 -4.11
CA LYS A 213 17.19 -16.14 -4.44
C LYS A 213 16.78 -16.85 -5.71
#